data_893fe5a888932c645cf919a21d4391f8
#
_entry.id   893fe5a888932c645cf919a21d4391f8
#
_cell.length_a   1.000
_cell.length_b   1.000
_cell.length_c   1.000
_cell.angle_alpha   90.00
_cell.angle_beta   90.00
_cell.angle_gamma   90.00
#
_symmetry.space_group_name_H-M   'P 1'
#
loop_
_entity.id
_entity.type
_entity.pdbx_description
1 polymer ?
#
loop_
_entity_poly.entity_id
_entity_poly.type
_entity_poly.pdbx_seq_one_letter_code
_entity_poly.pdbx_strand_id
1 'polypeptide(L)'
;MKFAICNEMFEGWEFGRVCEAANSAGYCGVELAPFTLGKPANEITPRERKALREAARAWGVEISSTHWLLAHTTGLHINSPDSAVRKRTIEYLVHLIHLSADVGARVMVFGSPKQRCISEGITPEQAWNLAVDTFRAISPALEERGVTLCLEPLAPEETDFLNTAAEAARMIREFDSPHIQLLLDVKAMSSESKPIPDIIRDNRSVLRHFHANDADMRGPGFGNTDFVPIAAALKEIDYQGWVSVEVFDFSPDPVTIAVKSMDYLKSVFS
;
A
#
# COMPACT_ATOMS: atom_id res chain seq x y z
N MET A 1 10.37 -11.75 -7.76
CA MET A 1 9.84 -10.90 -6.66
C MET A 1 10.98 -10.08 -6.07
N LYS A 2 10.69 -8.86 -5.60
CA LYS A 2 11.62 -7.99 -4.88
C LYS A 2 11.07 -7.73 -3.48
N PHE A 3 11.93 -7.54 -2.49
CA PHE A 3 11.52 -7.22 -1.13
C PHE A 3 11.68 -5.74 -0.82
N ALA A 4 10.65 -5.16 -0.20
CA ALA A 4 10.64 -3.79 0.30
C ALA A 4 10.20 -3.76 1.78
N ILE A 5 10.36 -2.62 2.42
CA ILE A 5 9.92 -2.38 3.78
C ILE A 5 9.27 -1.01 3.87
N CYS A 6 8.15 -0.93 4.58
CA CYS A 6 7.42 0.29 4.84
C CYS A 6 8.16 1.17 5.85
N ASN A 7 8.13 2.48 5.63
CA ASN A 7 8.98 3.39 6.41
C ASN A 7 8.33 3.99 7.67
N GLU A 8 7.04 3.79 7.89
CA GLU A 8 6.31 4.39 9.03
C GLU A 8 6.85 3.94 10.39
N MET A 9 7.37 2.71 10.49
CA MET A 9 7.94 2.21 11.73
C MET A 9 9.27 2.87 12.13
N PHE A 10 9.93 3.58 11.19
CA PHE A 10 11.15 4.34 11.46
C PHE A 10 10.83 5.77 11.88
N GLU A 11 9.90 5.93 12.81
CA GLU A 11 9.40 7.22 13.24
C GLU A 11 10.52 8.18 13.65
N GLY A 12 10.50 9.39 13.09
CA GLY A 12 11.49 10.43 13.36
C GLY A 12 12.85 10.24 12.69
N TRP A 13 13.03 9.21 11.85
CA TRP A 13 14.28 9.04 11.14
C TRP A 13 14.31 9.86 9.84
N GLU A 14 15.49 10.40 9.53
CA GLU A 14 15.76 10.95 8.20
C GLU A 14 15.65 9.85 7.13
N PHE A 15 15.03 10.17 6.00
CA PHE A 15 14.74 9.17 4.96
C PHE A 15 15.99 8.45 4.43
N GLY A 16 17.14 9.15 4.35
CA GLY A 16 18.42 8.51 3.98
C GLY A 16 18.85 7.42 4.96
N ARG A 17 18.64 7.64 6.26
CA ARG A 17 18.90 6.63 7.30
C ARG A 17 17.96 5.43 7.20
N VAL A 18 16.70 5.66 6.83
CA VAL A 18 15.76 4.55 6.55
C VAL A 18 16.25 3.70 5.38
N CYS A 19 16.70 4.35 4.30
CA CYS A 19 17.26 3.65 3.14
C CYS A 19 18.52 2.83 3.49
N GLU A 20 19.39 3.39 4.33
CA GLU A 20 20.58 2.69 4.86
C GLU A 20 20.19 1.42 5.63
N ALA A 21 19.24 1.54 6.56
CA ALA A 21 18.77 0.42 7.37
C ALA A 21 18.11 -0.66 6.50
N ALA A 22 17.26 -0.26 5.54
CA ALA A 22 16.63 -1.17 4.61
C ALA A 22 17.67 -1.94 3.76
N ASN A 23 18.63 -1.25 3.16
CA ASN A 23 19.71 -1.89 2.40
C ASN A 23 20.53 -2.84 3.27
N SER A 24 20.92 -2.42 4.47
CA SER A 24 21.71 -3.22 5.42
C SER A 24 20.99 -4.50 5.86
N ALA A 25 19.66 -4.48 5.96
CA ALA A 25 18.84 -5.67 6.22
C ALA A 25 18.64 -6.55 4.96
N GLY A 26 18.98 -6.03 3.77
CA GLY A 26 18.91 -6.77 2.50
C GLY A 26 17.64 -6.53 1.69
N TYR A 27 16.87 -5.47 1.97
CA TYR A 27 15.77 -5.02 1.12
C TYR A 27 16.30 -4.30 -0.11
N CYS A 28 15.56 -4.45 -1.23
CA CYS A 28 15.83 -3.73 -2.47
C CYS A 28 14.99 -2.44 -2.60
N GLY A 29 14.02 -2.24 -1.71
CA GLY A 29 13.12 -1.10 -1.76
C GLY A 29 12.64 -0.63 -0.40
N VAL A 30 12.19 0.63 -0.39
CA VAL A 30 11.46 1.26 0.72
C VAL A 30 10.10 1.69 0.19
N GLU A 31 9.05 1.36 0.92
CA GLU A 31 7.71 1.86 0.67
C GLU A 31 7.48 3.12 1.49
N LEU A 32 7.10 4.20 0.82
CA LEU A 32 7.06 5.53 1.44
C LEU A 32 5.64 5.87 1.92
N ALA A 33 5.48 6.12 3.21
CA ALA A 33 4.29 6.74 3.76
C ALA A 33 4.42 8.28 3.68
N PRO A 34 3.63 8.98 2.85
CA PRO A 34 3.81 10.42 2.62
C PRO A 34 3.73 11.29 3.88
N PHE A 35 2.94 10.88 4.89
CA PHE A 35 2.83 11.63 6.15
C PHE A 35 4.15 11.71 6.93
N THR A 36 5.07 10.76 6.74
CA THR A 36 6.39 10.76 7.39
C THR A 36 7.30 11.89 6.90
N LEU A 37 6.92 12.56 5.79
CA LEU A 37 7.64 13.72 5.26
C LEU A 37 7.34 15.02 6.03
N GLY A 38 6.48 14.98 7.06
CA GLY A 38 6.20 16.08 7.97
C GLY A 38 5.35 17.22 7.40
N LYS A 39 4.83 17.07 6.17
CA LYS A 39 3.94 18.02 5.51
C LYS A 39 3.05 17.36 4.46
N PRO A 40 1.93 18.00 4.07
CA PRO A 40 1.03 17.46 3.06
C PRO A 40 1.72 17.22 1.71
N ALA A 41 1.26 16.22 0.95
CA ALA A 41 1.87 15.83 -0.32
C ALA A 41 1.90 16.97 -1.38
N ASN A 42 0.90 17.84 -1.38
CA ASN A 42 0.83 19.00 -2.26
C ASN A 42 1.84 20.12 -1.92
N GLU A 43 2.45 20.07 -0.73
CA GLU A 43 3.49 21.01 -0.29
C GLU A 43 4.92 20.47 -0.49
N ILE A 44 5.08 19.19 -0.87
CA ILE A 44 6.38 18.59 -1.18
C ILE A 44 6.88 19.13 -2.51
N THR A 45 7.90 19.95 -2.46
CA THR A 45 8.46 20.62 -3.64
C THR A 45 9.18 19.65 -4.59
N PRO A 46 9.33 19.99 -5.89
CA PRO A 46 10.10 19.16 -6.84
C PRO A 46 11.54 18.89 -6.38
N ARG A 47 12.17 19.84 -5.68
CA ARG A 47 13.51 19.69 -5.12
C ARG A 47 13.55 18.59 -4.04
N GLU A 48 12.55 18.57 -3.16
CA GLU A 48 12.45 17.57 -2.09
C GLU A 48 12.15 16.18 -2.67
N ARG A 49 11.22 16.08 -3.65
CA ARG A 49 10.94 14.80 -4.35
C ARG A 49 12.22 14.25 -5.02
N LYS A 50 13.02 15.12 -5.64
CA LYS A 50 14.32 14.75 -6.20
C LYS A 50 15.29 14.27 -5.13
N ALA A 51 15.37 14.97 -3.99
CA ALA A 51 16.24 14.59 -2.88
C ALA A 51 15.89 13.22 -2.28
N LEU A 52 14.59 12.90 -2.13
CA LEU A 52 14.14 11.56 -1.68
C LEU A 52 14.62 10.47 -2.65
N ARG A 53 14.44 10.66 -3.95
CA ARG A 53 14.89 9.72 -4.97
C ARG A 53 16.41 9.55 -4.98
N GLU A 54 17.16 10.63 -4.81
CA GLU A 54 18.62 10.61 -4.75
C GLU A 54 19.12 9.91 -3.47
N ALA A 55 18.46 10.12 -2.33
CA ALA A 55 18.76 9.44 -1.08
C ALA A 55 18.58 7.92 -1.21
N ALA A 56 17.45 7.47 -1.80
CA ALA A 56 17.22 6.03 -2.04
C ALA A 56 18.32 5.44 -2.94
N ARG A 57 18.65 6.11 -4.05
CA ARG A 57 19.70 5.67 -4.99
C ARG A 57 21.09 5.60 -4.33
N ALA A 58 21.41 6.56 -3.47
CA ALA A 58 22.71 6.60 -2.77
C ALA A 58 22.91 5.36 -1.90
N TRP A 59 21.86 4.80 -1.36
CA TRP A 59 21.87 3.57 -0.57
C TRP A 59 21.51 2.30 -1.36
N GLY A 60 21.39 2.39 -2.69
CA GLY A 60 21.13 1.22 -3.55
C GLY A 60 19.74 0.61 -3.40
N VAL A 61 18.75 1.37 -2.92
CA VAL A 61 17.34 0.95 -2.84
C VAL A 61 16.46 1.76 -3.79
N GLU A 62 15.32 1.19 -4.18
CA GLU A 62 14.26 1.89 -4.92
C GLU A 62 13.19 2.38 -3.94
N ILE A 63 12.47 3.46 -4.27
CA ILE A 63 11.17 3.73 -3.64
C ILE A 63 10.15 2.87 -4.38
N SER A 64 9.74 1.75 -3.76
CA SER A 64 8.91 0.72 -4.38
C SER A 64 7.49 1.22 -4.68
N SER A 65 6.93 1.93 -3.72
CA SER A 65 5.53 2.33 -3.66
C SER A 65 5.33 3.46 -2.67
N THR A 66 4.12 4.01 -2.67
CA THR A 66 3.63 4.89 -1.60
C THR A 66 2.37 4.28 -0.99
N HIS A 67 2.20 4.38 0.34
CA HIS A 67 1.05 3.86 1.06
C HIS A 67 0.56 4.84 2.12
N TRP A 68 -0.47 4.50 2.89
CA TRP A 68 -1.08 5.40 3.88
C TRP A 68 -1.46 6.77 3.30
N LEU A 69 -1.98 6.78 2.07
CA LEU A 69 -2.12 7.96 1.20
C LEU A 69 -2.88 9.11 1.83
N LEU A 70 -3.96 8.83 2.56
CA LEU A 70 -4.79 9.84 3.21
C LEU A 70 -4.63 9.87 4.74
N ALA A 71 -3.65 9.17 5.29
CA ALA A 71 -3.37 9.21 6.72
C ALA A 71 -3.01 10.64 7.16
N HIS A 72 -3.43 10.99 8.37
CA HIS A 72 -3.24 12.32 8.96
C HIS A 72 -3.84 13.49 8.17
N THR A 73 -4.71 13.23 7.18
CA THR A 73 -5.48 14.26 6.48
C THR A 73 -6.85 14.49 7.13
N THR A 74 -7.42 15.66 6.91
CA THR A 74 -8.77 16.03 7.35
C THR A 74 -9.61 16.53 6.18
N GLY A 75 -10.93 16.28 6.21
CA GLY A 75 -11.85 16.77 5.19
C GLY A 75 -11.68 16.12 3.81
N LEU A 76 -11.04 14.94 3.75
CA LEU A 76 -10.92 14.11 2.57
C LEU A 76 -11.68 12.79 2.78
N HIS A 77 -12.36 12.32 1.74
CA HIS A 77 -13.12 11.06 1.78
C HIS A 77 -13.53 10.63 0.38
N ILE A 78 -13.31 9.37 0.00
CA ILE A 78 -13.54 8.92 -1.38
C ILE A 78 -15.02 8.75 -1.75
N ASN A 79 -15.87 8.41 -0.78
CA ASN A 79 -17.30 8.16 -1.00
C ASN A 79 -18.20 9.13 -0.23
N SER A 80 -17.71 10.30 0.17
CA SER A 80 -18.53 11.33 0.81
C SER A 80 -19.72 11.74 -0.09
N PRO A 81 -20.94 11.90 0.42
CA PRO A 81 -22.05 12.47 -0.34
C PRO A 81 -21.79 13.95 -0.70
N ASP A 82 -20.97 14.66 0.06
CA ASP A 82 -20.57 16.03 -0.27
C ASP A 82 -19.58 16.03 -1.46
N SER A 83 -20.02 16.55 -2.60
CA SER A 83 -19.20 16.66 -3.81
C SER A 83 -17.96 17.55 -3.64
N ALA A 84 -18.00 18.53 -2.74
CA ALA A 84 -16.84 19.39 -2.48
C ALA A 84 -15.76 18.62 -1.71
N VAL A 85 -16.12 17.69 -0.80
CA VAL A 85 -15.18 16.78 -0.14
C VAL A 85 -14.54 15.86 -1.17
N ARG A 86 -15.34 15.21 -2.04
CA ARG A 86 -14.79 14.31 -3.08
C ARG A 86 -13.88 15.07 -4.05
N LYS A 87 -14.23 16.30 -4.45
CA LYS A 87 -13.37 17.12 -5.31
C LYS A 87 -12.01 17.37 -4.67
N ARG A 88 -11.97 17.78 -3.40
CA ARG A 88 -10.69 17.96 -2.67
C ARG A 88 -9.90 16.67 -2.57
N THR A 89 -10.59 15.54 -2.37
CA THR A 89 -9.97 14.22 -2.30
C THR A 89 -9.32 13.84 -3.65
N ILE A 90 -10.02 14.06 -4.76
CA ILE A 90 -9.49 13.85 -6.12
C ILE A 90 -8.25 14.71 -6.35
N GLU A 91 -8.33 16.00 -6.05
CA GLU A 91 -7.19 16.93 -6.19
C GLU A 91 -5.97 16.46 -5.37
N TYR A 92 -6.19 16.05 -4.13
CA TYR A 92 -5.11 15.55 -3.28
C TYR A 92 -4.52 14.22 -3.77
N LEU A 93 -5.34 13.28 -4.24
CA LEU A 93 -4.88 12.03 -4.85
C LEU A 93 -4.05 12.31 -6.11
N VAL A 94 -4.41 13.30 -6.93
CA VAL A 94 -3.60 13.72 -8.08
C VAL A 94 -2.22 14.25 -7.63
N HIS A 95 -2.15 15.02 -6.56
CA HIS A 95 -0.86 15.44 -5.99
C HIS A 95 -0.01 14.25 -5.52
N LEU A 96 -0.64 13.23 -4.91
CA LEU A 96 0.04 12.00 -4.51
C LEU A 96 0.54 11.19 -5.72
N ILE A 97 -0.23 11.14 -6.82
CA ILE A 97 0.20 10.50 -8.08
C ILE A 97 1.47 11.18 -8.61
N HIS A 98 1.48 12.52 -8.64
CA HIS A 98 2.67 13.27 -9.07
C HIS A 98 3.85 13.05 -8.12
N LEU A 99 3.63 13.07 -6.80
CA LEU A 99 4.67 12.77 -5.81
C LEU A 99 5.27 11.38 -6.06
N SER A 100 4.41 10.35 -6.14
CA SER A 100 4.84 8.96 -6.34
C SER A 100 5.68 8.80 -7.60
N ALA A 101 5.21 9.34 -8.73
CA ALA A 101 5.96 9.31 -9.98
C ALA A 101 7.32 10.02 -9.88
N ASP A 102 7.37 11.20 -9.25
CA ASP A 102 8.58 12.02 -9.15
C ASP A 102 9.64 11.39 -8.24
N VAL A 103 9.23 10.70 -7.17
CA VAL A 103 10.17 9.95 -6.32
C VAL A 103 10.60 8.62 -6.94
N GLY A 104 9.94 8.17 -8.00
CA GLY A 104 10.26 6.94 -8.74
C GLY A 104 9.36 5.75 -8.38
N ALA A 105 8.42 5.90 -7.46
CA ALA A 105 7.43 4.89 -7.13
C ALA A 105 6.44 4.70 -8.29
N ARG A 106 6.12 3.44 -8.60
CA ARG A 106 5.17 3.08 -9.66
C ARG A 106 3.89 2.47 -9.15
N VAL A 107 3.79 2.31 -7.84
CA VAL A 107 2.62 1.79 -7.13
C VAL A 107 2.23 2.77 -6.03
N MET A 108 0.94 2.96 -5.87
CA MET A 108 0.32 3.65 -4.74
C MET A 108 -0.67 2.69 -4.09
N VAL A 109 -0.65 2.57 -2.77
CA VAL A 109 -1.53 1.67 -2.02
C VAL A 109 -2.64 2.46 -1.34
N PHE A 110 -3.87 2.18 -1.71
CA PHE A 110 -5.04 2.79 -1.10
C PHE A 110 -5.65 1.87 -0.04
N GLY A 111 -5.16 1.95 1.19
CA GLY A 111 -5.79 1.41 2.40
C GLY A 111 -6.72 2.46 3.03
N SER A 112 -6.18 3.41 3.75
CA SER A 112 -6.86 4.62 4.30
C SER A 112 -8.25 4.35 4.90
N PRO A 113 -8.38 3.57 5.99
CA PRO A 113 -9.67 3.09 6.49
C PRO A 113 -10.67 4.20 6.82
N LYS A 114 -10.21 5.28 7.45
CA LYS A 114 -11.06 6.40 7.88
C LYS A 114 -11.63 7.23 6.72
N GLN A 115 -10.95 7.26 5.58
CA GLN A 115 -11.34 8.07 4.42
C GLN A 115 -12.12 7.27 3.38
N ARG A 116 -12.54 6.03 3.72
CA ARG A 116 -13.30 5.17 2.84
C ARG A 116 -14.52 4.49 3.49
N CYS A 117 -14.65 4.56 4.83
CA CYS A 117 -15.84 4.02 5.50
C CYS A 117 -17.13 4.57 4.87
N ILE A 118 -18.22 3.84 4.98
CA ILE A 118 -19.50 4.29 4.43
C ILE A 118 -19.95 5.53 5.21
N SER A 119 -20.10 6.64 4.52
CA SER A 119 -20.53 7.90 5.14
C SER A 119 -21.95 7.80 5.67
N GLU A 120 -22.22 8.49 6.79
CA GLU A 120 -23.58 8.54 7.35
C GLU A 120 -24.60 9.05 6.31
N GLY A 121 -25.77 8.44 6.28
CA GLY A 121 -26.89 8.86 5.42
C GLY A 121 -26.84 8.33 3.97
N ILE A 122 -25.86 7.50 3.62
CA ILE A 122 -25.82 6.84 2.30
C ILE A 122 -25.84 5.31 2.43
N THR A 123 -26.30 4.64 1.38
CA THR A 123 -26.28 3.18 1.31
C THR A 123 -24.92 2.66 0.85
N PRO A 124 -24.58 1.36 1.10
CA PRO A 124 -23.37 0.74 0.57
C PRO A 124 -23.23 0.87 -0.96
N GLU A 125 -24.34 0.77 -1.70
CA GLU A 125 -24.36 0.93 -3.16
C GLU A 125 -24.02 2.37 -3.57
N GLN A 126 -24.55 3.36 -2.85
CA GLN A 126 -24.22 4.76 -3.08
C GLN A 126 -22.74 5.03 -2.78
N ALA A 127 -22.20 4.51 -1.66
CA ALA A 127 -20.78 4.61 -1.32
C ALA A 127 -19.91 3.97 -2.42
N TRP A 128 -20.30 2.80 -2.94
CA TRP A 128 -19.62 2.14 -4.04
C TRP A 128 -19.52 3.03 -5.28
N ASN A 129 -20.66 3.55 -5.74
CA ASN A 129 -20.72 4.38 -6.94
C ASN A 129 -19.89 5.67 -6.78
N LEU A 130 -19.94 6.32 -5.61
CA LEU A 130 -19.15 7.53 -5.32
C LEU A 130 -17.64 7.24 -5.27
N ALA A 131 -17.24 6.09 -4.73
CA ALA A 131 -15.85 5.67 -4.74
C ALA A 131 -15.35 5.36 -6.16
N VAL A 132 -16.17 4.65 -6.97
CA VAL A 132 -15.87 4.39 -8.39
C VAL A 132 -15.69 5.70 -9.16
N ASP A 133 -16.58 6.68 -8.96
CA ASP A 133 -16.46 7.99 -9.61
C ASP A 133 -15.19 8.74 -9.19
N THR A 134 -14.81 8.65 -7.90
CA THR A 134 -13.59 9.27 -7.38
C THR A 134 -12.33 8.64 -8.01
N PHE A 135 -12.25 7.31 -8.09
CA PHE A 135 -11.11 6.64 -8.70
C PHE A 135 -11.08 6.80 -10.23
N ARG A 136 -12.24 6.84 -10.88
CA ARG A 136 -12.32 7.13 -12.32
C ARG A 136 -11.79 8.53 -12.64
N ALA A 137 -12.07 9.51 -11.78
CA ALA A 137 -11.60 10.89 -11.98
C ALA A 137 -10.06 11.03 -11.93
N ILE A 138 -9.35 10.17 -11.22
CA ILE A 138 -7.88 10.19 -11.16
C ILE A 138 -7.19 9.29 -12.19
N SER A 139 -7.95 8.42 -12.88
CA SER A 139 -7.39 7.46 -13.85
C SER A 139 -6.53 8.12 -14.94
N PRO A 140 -6.90 9.28 -15.52
CA PRO A 140 -6.05 9.94 -16.51
C PRO A 140 -4.68 10.35 -15.96
N ALA A 141 -4.61 10.80 -14.71
CA ALA A 141 -3.33 11.16 -14.08
C ALA A 141 -2.47 9.92 -13.77
N LEU A 142 -3.08 8.81 -13.37
CA LEU A 142 -2.38 7.53 -13.19
C LEU A 142 -1.74 7.07 -14.49
N GLU A 143 -2.49 7.11 -15.59
CA GLU A 143 -2.01 6.74 -16.92
C GLU A 143 -0.88 7.66 -17.39
N GLU A 144 -1.09 8.98 -17.35
CA GLU A 144 -0.08 9.99 -17.75
C GLU A 144 1.25 9.80 -17.01
N ARG A 145 1.16 9.49 -15.70
CA ARG A 145 2.36 9.37 -14.85
C ARG A 145 2.92 7.94 -14.78
N GLY A 146 2.25 6.97 -15.38
CA GLY A 146 2.63 5.56 -15.33
C GLY A 146 2.68 5.00 -13.91
N VAL A 147 1.71 5.39 -13.07
CA VAL A 147 1.54 4.94 -11.69
C VAL A 147 0.32 4.04 -11.60
N THR A 148 0.38 3.00 -10.80
CA THR A 148 -0.75 2.10 -10.54
C THR A 148 -1.26 2.32 -9.13
N LEU A 149 -2.56 2.59 -8.98
CA LEU A 149 -3.26 2.59 -7.69
C LEU A 149 -3.66 1.16 -7.37
N CYS A 150 -3.22 0.62 -6.25
CA CYS A 150 -3.63 -0.67 -5.74
C CYS A 150 -4.67 -0.48 -4.64
N LEU A 151 -5.88 -1.01 -4.86
CA LEU A 151 -6.92 -1.06 -3.84
C LEU A 151 -6.57 -2.16 -2.84
N GLU A 152 -6.59 -1.82 -1.58
CA GLU A 152 -6.29 -2.72 -0.47
C GLU A 152 -7.58 -3.06 0.28
N PRO A 153 -8.03 -4.32 0.29
CA PRO A 153 -9.05 -4.79 1.23
C PRO A 153 -8.53 -4.67 2.65
N LEU A 154 -9.39 -4.26 3.59
CA LEU A 154 -9.05 -4.16 5.01
C LEU A 154 -10.03 -4.96 5.86
N ALA A 155 -9.57 -5.41 7.02
CA ALA A 155 -10.40 -6.17 7.94
C ALA A 155 -11.66 -5.39 8.37
N PRO A 156 -12.78 -6.06 8.67
CA PRO A 156 -14.03 -5.40 9.10
C PRO A 156 -13.89 -4.55 10.37
N GLU A 157 -12.89 -4.82 11.19
CA GLU A 157 -12.56 -4.03 12.38
C GLU A 157 -11.98 -2.65 12.04
N GLU A 158 -11.45 -2.48 10.82
CA GLU A 158 -10.80 -1.24 10.38
C GLU A 158 -11.75 -0.34 9.60
N THR A 159 -12.63 -0.92 8.79
CA THR A 159 -13.58 -0.20 7.93
C THR A 159 -14.76 -1.10 7.55
N ASP A 160 -15.85 -0.50 7.10
CA ASP A 160 -17.04 -1.18 6.59
C ASP A 160 -17.15 -1.18 5.04
N PHE A 161 -16.02 -0.89 4.36
CA PHE A 161 -16.00 -0.75 2.90
C PHE A 161 -14.77 -1.41 2.28
N LEU A 162 -14.96 -2.31 1.31
CA LEU A 162 -13.94 -3.14 0.66
C LEU A 162 -13.19 -4.03 1.67
N ASN A 163 -13.89 -5.00 2.23
CA ASN A 163 -13.35 -5.87 3.28
C ASN A 163 -12.78 -7.18 2.75
N THR A 164 -12.99 -7.52 1.48
CA THR A 164 -12.47 -8.76 0.90
C THR A 164 -11.74 -8.51 -0.43
N ALA A 165 -10.79 -9.40 -0.74
CA ALA A 165 -10.12 -9.40 -2.03
C ALA A 165 -11.12 -9.51 -3.20
N ALA A 166 -12.19 -10.27 -3.03
CA ALA A 166 -13.24 -10.43 -4.03
C ALA A 166 -14.01 -9.12 -4.29
N GLU A 167 -14.29 -8.33 -3.24
CA GLU A 167 -14.92 -7.00 -3.37
C GLU A 167 -14.00 -6.02 -4.10
N ALA A 168 -12.72 -5.95 -3.72
CA ALA A 168 -11.77 -5.08 -4.38
C ALA A 168 -11.58 -5.48 -5.85
N ALA A 169 -11.46 -6.77 -6.16
CA ALA A 169 -11.38 -7.27 -7.54
C ALA A 169 -12.67 -6.97 -8.34
N ARG A 170 -13.85 -6.97 -7.68
CA ARG A 170 -15.10 -6.53 -8.32
C ARG A 170 -15.04 -5.04 -8.65
N MET A 171 -14.56 -4.19 -7.73
CA MET A 171 -14.43 -2.75 -7.99
C MET A 171 -13.41 -2.46 -9.10
N ILE A 172 -12.29 -3.17 -9.14
CA ILE A 172 -11.28 -3.02 -10.20
C ILE A 172 -11.88 -3.27 -11.58
N ARG A 173 -12.82 -4.19 -11.72
CA ARG A 173 -13.52 -4.45 -13.01
C ARG A 173 -14.45 -3.34 -13.49
N GLU A 174 -14.75 -2.35 -12.63
CA GLU A 174 -15.49 -1.13 -13.04
C GLU A 174 -14.62 -0.16 -13.87
N PHE A 175 -13.30 -0.42 -13.93
CA PHE A 175 -12.33 0.42 -14.64
C PHE A 175 -11.76 -0.34 -15.83
N ASP A 176 -11.83 0.26 -17.01
CA ASP A 176 -11.08 -0.20 -18.19
C ASP A 176 -9.68 0.43 -18.18
N SER A 177 -8.90 0.07 -17.16
CA SER A 177 -7.58 0.65 -16.94
C SER A 177 -6.64 -0.33 -16.24
N PRO A 178 -5.41 -0.54 -16.76
CA PRO A 178 -4.39 -1.33 -16.09
C PRO A 178 -3.76 -0.60 -14.90
N HIS A 179 -4.14 0.65 -14.66
CA HIS A 179 -3.58 1.50 -13.60
C HIS A 179 -4.41 1.48 -12.30
N ILE A 180 -5.46 0.65 -12.22
CA ILE A 180 -6.18 0.36 -10.97
C ILE A 180 -6.14 -1.15 -10.77
N GLN A 181 -5.44 -1.61 -9.73
CA GLN A 181 -5.12 -3.01 -9.48
C GLN A 181 -5.33 -3.36 -8.00
N LEU A 182 -4.95 -4.56 -7.60
CA LEU A 182 -5.14 -5.09 -6.25
C LEU A 182 -3.81 -5.10 -5.47
N LEU A 183 -3.90 -4.73 -4.19
CA LEU A 183 -2.96 -5.14 -3.16
C LEU A 183 -3.59 -6.23 -2.30
N LEU A 184 -2.82 -7.22 -1.92
CA LEU A 184 -3.18 -8.20 -0.90
C LEU A 184 -2.27 -8.03 0.32
N ASP A 185 -2.89 -7.92 1.49
CA ASP A 185 -2.25 -7.80 2.80
C ASP A 185 -2.54 -9.04 3.64
N VAL A 186 -1.52 -9.63 4.26
CA VAL A 186 -1.65 -10.90 4.99
C VAL A 186 -2.54 -10.76 6.22
N LYS A 187 -2.40 -9.69 6.99
CA LYS A 187 -3.27 -9.42 8.16
C LYS A 187 -4.72 -9.26 7.74
N ALA A 188 -4.96 -8.47 6.68
CA ALA A 188 -6.32 -8.27 6.16
C ALA A 188 -6.92 -9.57 5.64
N MET A 189 -6.19 -10.35 4.83
CA MET A 189 -6.65 -11.66 4.33
C MET A 189 -6.90 -12.67 5.46
N SER A 190 -6.23 -12.53 6.61
CA SER A 190 -6.45 -13.40 7.78
C SER A 190 -7.85 -13.22 8.40
N SER A 191 -8.54 -12.13 8.09
CA SER A 191 -9.94 -11.91 8.49
C SER A 191 -10.95 -12.55 7.53
N GLU A 192 -10.52 -12.98 6.34
CA GLU A 192 -11.38 -13.64 5.36
C GLU A 192 -11.57 -15.15 5.70
N SER A 193 -12.71 -15.72 5.32
CA SER A 193 -12.98 -17.14 5.53
C SER A 193 -12.21 -18.07 4.59
N LYS A 194 -11.67 -17.54 3.49
CA LYS A 194 -10.92 -18.27 2.48
C LYS A 194 -9.45 -18.34 2.85
N PRO A 195 -8.78 -19.49 2.63
CA PRO A 195 -7.33 -19.59 2.84
C PRO A 195 -6.54 -18.57 2.00
N ILE A 196 -5.54 -17.91 2.61
CA ILE A 196 -4.71 -16.89 1.94
C ILE A 196 -4.13 -17.36 0.60
N PRO A 197 -3.57 -18.61 0.47
CA PRO A 197 -3.08 -19.08 -0.82
C PRO A 197 -4.14 -19.13 -1.92
N ASP A 198 -5.40 -19.43 -1.56
CA ASP A 198 -6.49 -19.47 -2.53
C ASP A 198 -6.94 -18.07 -2.92
N ILE A 199 -6.92 -17.09 -1.98
CA ILE A 199 -7.17 -15.68 -2.28
C ILE A 199 -6.12 -15.18 -3.29
N ILE A 200 -4.84 -15.52 -3.09
CA ILE A 200 -3.74 -15.14 -4.00
C ILE A 200 -3.98 -15.70 -5.40
N ARG A 201 -4.28 -17.01 -5.53
CA ARG A 201 -4.53 -17.67 -6.83
C ARG A 201 -5.71 -17.07 -7.58
N ASP A 202 -6.81 -16.81 -6.88
CA ASP A 202 -8.04 -16.27 -7.48
C ASP A 202 -7.86 -14.86 -8.04
N ASN A 203 -6.95 -14.09 -7.45
CA ASN A 203 -6.72 -12.69 -7.82
C ASN A 203 -5.46 -12.49 -8.66
N ARG A 204 -4.85 -13.56 -9.20
CA ARG A 204 -3.59 -13.52 -9.98
C ARG A 204 -3.57 -12.51 -11.12
N SER A 205 -4.71 -12.25 -11.75
CA SER A 205 -4.80 -11.36 -12.91
C SER A 205 -4.78 -9.87 -12.57
N VAL A 206 -5.06 -9.51 -11.31
CA VAL A 206 -5.15 -8.13 -10.83
C VAL A 206 -4.20 -7.84 -9.66
N LEU A 207 -3.51 -8.85 -9.12
CA LEU A 207 -2.55 -8.68 -8.03
C LEU A 207 -1.29 -7.95 -8.51
N ARG A 208 -1.05 -6.77 -7.96
CA ARG A 208 0.07 -5.89 -8.33
C ARG A 208 1.06 -5.65 -7.21
N HIS A 209 0.60 -5.63 -5.97
CA HIS A 209 1.41 -5.37 -4.78
C HIS A 209 1.03 -6.31 -3.64
N PHE A 210 1.95 -6.58 -2.73
CA PHE A 210 1.73 -7.52 -1.63
C PHE A 210 2.35 -7.01 -0.34
N HIS A 211 1.55 -6.88 0.72
CA HIS A 211 2.02 -6.59 2.06
C HIS A 211 2.22 -7.87 2.85
N ALA A 212 3.42 -8.01 3.39
CA ALA A 212 3.83 -9.09 4.25
C ALA A 212 3.88 -8.59 5.71
N ASN A 213 2.95 -9.08 6.50
CA ASN A 213 2.86 -8.86 7.93
C ASN A 213 2.28 -10.12 8.60
N ASP A 214 2.32 -10.19 9.90
CA ASP A 214 1.65 -11.25 10.63
C ASP A 214 0.21 -10.85 10.99
N ALA A 215 -0.69 -11.82 11.16
CA ALA A 215 -2.07 -11.61 11.57
C ALA A 215 -2.18 -10.85 12.91
N ASP A 216 -1.13 -10.89 13.74
CA ASP A 216 -1.03 -10.20 15.02
C ASP A 216 -0.39 -8.79 14.93
N MET A 217 -0.35 -8.20 13.73
CA MET A 217 0.15 -6.85 13.46
C MET A 217 1.68 -6.69 13.49
N ARG A 218 2.43 -7.75 13.72
CA ARG A 218 3.90 -7.75 13.74
C ARG A 218 4.49 -8.08 12.35
N GLY A 219 5.80 -8.01 12.24
CA GLY A 219 6.50 -8.40 11.01
C GLY A 219 6.47 -9.92 10.76
N PRO A 220 6.68 -10.36 9.51
CA PRO A 220 6.78 -11.78 9.18
C PRO A 220 7.84 -12.48 10.04
N GLY A 221 7.48 -13.64 10.61
CA GLY A 221 8.35 -14.42 11.49
C GLY A 221 8.36 -13.98 12.96
N PHE A 222 7.57 -12.96 13.33
CA PHE A 222 7.37 -12.58 14.74
C PHE A 222 6.11 -13.21 15.35
N GLY A 223 5.13 -13.53 14.53
CA GLY A 223 3.88 -14.17 14.94
C GLY A 223 3.81 -15.64 14.52
N ASN A 224 2.59 -16.08 14.24
CA ASN A 224 2.30 -17.48 13.93
C ASN A 224 1.85 -17.72 12.48
N THR A 225 1.85 -16.70 11.62
CA THR A 225 1.44 -16.87 10.23
C THR A 225 2.47 -17.72 9.47
N ASP A 226 2.00 -18.84 8.90
CA ASP A 226 2.83 -19.69 8.06
C ASP A 226 2.93 -19.10 6.65
N PHE A 227 4.10 -18.55 6.33
CA PHE A 227 4.38 -17.99 5.01
C PHE A 227 4.78 -19.01 3.95
N VAL A 228 5.04 -20.27 4.31
CA VAL A 228 5.43 -21.29 3.31
C VAL A 228 4.34 -21.48 2.24
N PRO A 229 3.05 -21.70 2.57
CA PRO A 229 2.00 -21.80 1.55
C PRO A 229 1.72 -20.48 0.82
N ILE A 230 1.94 -19.32 1.47
CA ILE A 230 1.81 -17.99 0.86
C ILE A 230 2.88 -17.81 -0.22
N ALA A 231 4.14 -18.07 0.11
CA ALA A 231 5.27 -18.00 -0.82
C ALA A 231 5.09 -18.98 -2.01
N ALA A 232 4.59 -20.18 -1.73
CA ALA A 232 4.28 -21.16 -2.77
C ALA A 232 3.20 -20.65 -3.75
N ALA A 233 2.12 -20.06 -3.23
CA ALA A 233 1.05 -19.49 -4.06
C ALA A 233 1.55 -18.30 -4.91
N LEU A 234 2.35 -17.40 -4.35
CA LEU A 234 2.94 -16.29 -5.10
C LEU A 234 3.91 -16.78 -6.20
N LYS A 235 4.69 -17.84 -5.93
CA LYS A 235 5.55 -18.49 -6.95
C LYS A 235 4.70 -19.17 -8.04
N GLU A 236 3.64 -19.87 -7.67
CA GLU A 236 2.74 -20.58 -8.60
C GLU A 236 2.09 -19.65 -9.62
N ILE A 237 1.71 -18.44 -9.19
CA ILE A 237 1.12 -17.43 -10.09
C ILE A 237 2.17 -16.59 -10.84
N ASP A 238 3.46 -16.92 -10.72
CA ASP A 238 4.59 -16.16 -11.28
C ASP A 238 4.57 -14.67 -10.88
N TYR A 239 4.31 -14.38 -9.60
CA TYR A 239 4.25 -13.01 -9.11
C TYR A 239 5.61 -12.32 -9.22
N GLN A 240 5.68 -11.19 -9.91
CA GLN A 240 6.91 -10.43 -10.16
C GLN A 240 6.96 -9.08 -9.43
N GLY A 241 5.94 -8.78 -8.64
CA GLY A 241 5.82 -7.50 -7.91
C GLY A 241 6.71 -7.41 -6.67
N TRP A 242 6.43 -6.41 -5.86
CA TRP A 242 7.04 -6.19 -4.56
C TRP A 242 6.31 -6.97 -3.47
N VAL A 243 7.08 -7.56 -2.57
CA VAL A 243 6.62 -8.06 -1.27
C VAL A 243 7.17 -7.09 -0.24
N SER A 244 6.32 -6.26 0.32
CA SER A 244 6.70 -5.17 1.22
C SER A 244 6.31 -5.54 2.65
N VAL A 245 7.27 -5.46 3.57
CA VAL A 245 7.02 -5.66 5.00
C VAL A 245 6.35 -4.41 5.56
N GLU A 246 5.10 -4.56 6.01
CA GLU A 246 4.35 -3.54 6.73
C GLU A 246 4.05 -4.05 8.14
N VAL A 247 4.24 -3.22 9.16
CA VAL A 247 3.97 -3.60 10.55
C VAL A 247 3.20 -2.50 11.26
N PHE A 248 2.45 -2.90 12.29
CA PHE A 248 1.65 -1.98 13.09
C PHE A 248 2.06 -2.02 14.57
N ASP A 249 2.75 -3.06 15.00
CA ASP A 249 3.47 -3.13 16.29
C ASP A 249 4.98 -2.94 16.02
N PHE A 250 5.52 -1.82 16.44
CA PHE A 250 6.92 -1.43 16.18
C PHE A 250 7.90 -1.99 17.23
N SER A 251 7.45 -2.96 18.03
CA SER A 251 8.30 -3.61 19.03
C SER A 251 9.10 -4.77 18.41
N PRO A 252 10.38 -4.99 18.80
CA PRO A 252 11.13 -4.27 19.84
C PRO A 252 11.78 -2.97 19.34
N ASP A 253 12.11 -2.85 18.07
CA ASP A 253 12.68 -1.68 17.38
C ASP A 253 12.72 -1.90 15.85
N PRO A 254 12.76 -0.82 15.05
CA PRO A 254 12.71 -0.90 13.59
C PRO A 254 13.83 -1.74 12.96
N VAL A 255 15.05 -1.69 13.49
CA VAL A 255 16.18 -2.41 12.92
C VAL A 255 16.03 -3.91 13.15
N THR A 256 15.66 -4.31 14.36
CA THR A 256 15.39 -5.72 14.69
C THR A 256 14.25 -6.28 13.84
N ILE A 257 13.18 -5.51 13.66
CA ILE A 257 12.04 -5.90 12.80
C ILE A 257 12.53 -6.08 11.35
N ALA A 258 13.23 -5.09 10.81
CA ALA A 258 13.73 -5.15 9.43
C ALA A 258 14.59 -6.39 9.18
N VAL A 259 15.56 -6.64 10.04
CA VAL A 259 16.52 -7.76 9.87
C VAL A 259 15.80 -9.11 10.01
N LYS A 260 15.04 -9.32 11.09
CA LYS A 260 14.40 -10.61 11.35
C LYS A 260 13.32 -10.95 10.33
N SER A 261 12.50 -9.95 9.92
CA SER A 261 11.50 -10.17 8.88
C SER A 261 12.13 -10.53 7.54
N MET A 262 13.24 -9.88 7.17
CA MET A 262 13.96 -10.22 5.94
C MET A 262 14.57 -11.63 6.01
N ASP A 263 15.21 -11.99 7.11
CA ASP A 263 15.80 -13.34 7.29
C ASP A 263 14.72 -14.42 7.18
N TYR A 264 13.56 -14.19 7.80
CA TYR A 264 12.43 -15.09 7.69
C TYR A 264 11.89 -15.18 6.24
N LEU A 265 11.66 -14.04 5.58
CA LEU A 265 11.20 -14.03 4.18
C LEU A 265 12.19 -14.74 3.26
N LYS A 266 13.50 -14.51 3.40
CA LYS A 266 14.52 -15.24 2.63
C LYS A 266 14.43 -16.75 2.84
N SER A 267 14.14 -17.20 4.07
CA SER A 267 14.05 -18.63 4.37
C SER A 267 12.85 -19.32 3.70
N VAL A 268 11.74 -18.62 3.49
CA VAL A 268 10.50 -19.18 2.91
C VAL A 268 10.35 -18.90 1.41
N PHE A 269 11.00 -17.84 0.90
CA PHE A 269 10.97 -17.48 -0.52
C PHE A 269 12.18 -18.00 -1.32
N SER A 270 13.13 -18.65 -0.67
CA SER A 270 14.30 -19.28 -1.31
C SER A 270 13.91 -20.38 -2.33
#